data_2bf1034b63e4c29d2b7c9f4b3fe106f0
#
_entry.id   2bf1034b63e4c29d2b7c9f4b3fe106f0
#
_cell.length_a   1.000
_cell.length_b   1.000
_cell.length_c   1.000
_cell.angle_alpha   90.00
_cell.angle_beta   90.00
_cell.angle_gamma   90.00
#
_symmetry.space_group_name_H-M   'P 1'
#
loop_
_entity.id
_entity.type
_entity.pdbx_description
1 polymer ?
#
loop_
_entity_poly.entity_id
_entity_poly.type
_entity_poly.pdbx_seq_one_letter_code
_entity_poly.pdbx_strand_id
1 'polypeptide(L)'
;MATELHAGSVITAIPGEIDLSGEFDPVLITAADRPSNDTLPVMPDPAADHECSELKRRREDIELKHQRIREFLDASEQDGVVLGRADSVAWFTSGGDLGQDLTSECSSVLLFINRTSRAVISDNVQSSRVFEEELAGLGFQLKERPWFDEPFRRVAELCHNKRIATDLGSTGCMLFRREGDPLRGLRQRLTSLERQRLRELGRTLTLAVEATCRNFDRGEREADVAGHLAHRLLREGVVPVDLRVASDDRLARFRQPTFKAAPILKSATIAITGRRFGLCASLTRTVSFGPVDSEFQTHHTLAAMVDATCIFFSRPGEPISEVFRRAKRIYEKFNAPHEWTLDYQGSLIGYSQRESLLTPDSDLIIQPDMAICWSPSVGSARSEDTAVIDSRGYEVVTAAQDWPQLDVCVKGYTMTRPGILVR
;
A
#
# COMPACT_ATOMS: atom_id res chain seq x y z
N MET A 1 44.76 20.71 -37.69
CA MET A 1 45.13 19.27 -37.77
C MET A 1 43.87 18.52 -37.43
N ALA A 2 43.19 18.06 -38.45
CA ALA A 2 42.00 17.22 -38.35
C ALA A 2 42.45 15.75 -38.23
N THR A 3 41.81 15.01 -37.37
CA THR A 3 41.96 13.56 -37.34
C THR A 3 40.57 12.93 -37.39
N GLU A 4 40.32 12.25 -38.48
CA GLU A 4 39.14 11.53 -38.86
C GLU A 4 38.86 10.39 -37.92
N LEU A 5 37.55 10.21 -37.54
CA LEU A 5 37.01 9.03 -36.93
C LEU A 5 36.37 8.19 -38.01
N HIS A 6 36.91 6.99 -38.23
CA HIS A 6 36.37 5.93 -39.10
C HIS A 6 35.11 5.32 -38.53
N ALA A 7 34.06 5.33 -39.32
CA ALA A 7 32.87 4.51 -39.19
C ALA A 7 33.16 3.08 -39.72
N GLY A 8 32.58 2.11 -39.08
CA GLY A 8 32.57 0.73 -39.63
C GLY A 8 32.17 -0.34 -38.63
N SER A 9 30.87 -0.55 -38.43
CA SER A 9 30.38 -1.83 -37.92
C SER A 9 29.28 -2.31 -38.86
N VAL A 10 29.65 -3.28 -39.65
CA VAL A 10 28.79 -4.03 -40.59
C VAL A 10 27.82 -4.91 -39.80
N ILE A 11 26.53 -4.66 -39.97
CA ILE A 11 25.49 -5.58 -39.53
C ILE A 11 25.36 -6.66 -40.61
N THR A 12 25.79 -7.87 -40.27
CA THR A 12 25.58 -9.06 -41.09
C THR A 12 24.12 -9.48 -41.01
N ALA A 13 23.42 -9.44 -42.13
CA ALA A 13 22.09 -9.98 -42.29
C ALA A 13 22.12 -11.52 -42.16
N ILE A 14 21.17 -12.04 -41.40
CA ILE A 14 20.89 -13.49 -41.34
C ILE A 14 19.89 -13.76 -42.48
N PRO A 15 20.20 -14.67 -43.42
CA PRO A 15 19.23 -15.09 -44.42
C PRO A 15 18.40 -16.25 -43.85
N GLY A 16 17.09 -16.04 -43.83
CA GLY A 16 16.08 -17.04 -43.53
C GLY A 16 14.78 -16.61 -44.18
N GLU A 17 14.58 -16.94 -45.43
CA GLU A 17 13.27 -16.87 -46.08
C GLU A 17 12.33 -17.86 -45.37
N ILE A 18 11.25 -17.33 -44.80
CA ILE A 18 10.14 -18.16 -44.31
C ILE A 18 9.23 -18.41 -45.52
N ASP A 19 9.25 -19.66 -45.96
CA ASP A 19 8.30 -20.14 -46.98
C ASP A 19 6.87 -20.21 -46.40
N LEU A 20 5.99 -19.35 -46.91
CA LEU A 20 4.57 -19.27 -46.52
C LEU A 20 3.65 -20.01 -47.49
N SER A 21 4.13 -20.98 -48.28
CA SER A 21 3.34 -21.74 -49.25
C SER A 21 2.82 -23.09 -48.72
N GLY A 22 2.53 -23.21 -47.45
CA GLY A 22 1.83 -24.35 -46.85
C GLY A 22 0.30 -24.19 -46.99
N GLU A 23 -0.33 -24.88 -47.95
CA GLU A 23 -1.78 -25.05 -48.02
C GLU A 23 -2.28 -25.73 -46.74
N PHE A 24 -3.18 -25.03 -46.00
CA PHE A 24 -3.96 -25.62 -44.92
C PHE A 24 -5.12 -26.41 -45.49
N ASP A 25 -5.06 -27.75 -45.46
CA ASP A 25 -6.20 -28.60 -45.66
C ASP A 25 -7.18 -28.46 -44.47
N PRO A 26 -8.44 -28.05 -44.69
CA PRO A 26 -9.42 -28.05 -43.63
C PRO A 26 -9.89 -29.49 -43.37
N VAL A 27 -9.54 -30.07 -42.27
CA VAL A 27 -10.11 -31.31 -41.77
C VAL A 27 -11.58 -31.09 -41.46
N LEU A 28 -12.45 -31.55 -42.38
CA LEU A 28 -13.90 -31.65 -42.20
C LEU A 28 -14.17 -32.69 -41.09
N ILE A 29 -14.44 -32.25 -39.89
CA ILE A 29 -15.02 -33.09 -38.84
C ILE A 29 -16.53 -33.22 -39.15
N THR A 30 -16.90 -34.34 -39.72
CA THR A 30 -18.31 -34.72 -39.96
C THR A 30 -19.01 -34.94 -38.60
N ALA A 31 -20.17 -34.34 -38.46
CA ALA A 31 -21.03 -34.41 -37.27
C ALA A 31 -21.77 -35.77 -37.21
N ALA A 32 -21.07 -36.83 -36.84
CA ALA A 32 -21.65 -38.12 -36.52
C ALA A 32 -20.77 -38.80 -35.45
N ASP A 33 -20.99 -38.43 -34.20
CA ASP A 33 -20.80 -39.18 -32.97
C ASP A 33 -20.94 -38.21 -31.78
N ARG A 34 -22.18 -37.78 -31.53
CA ARG A 34 -22.55 -37.23 -30.23
C ARG A 34 -23.27 -38.30 -29.43
N PRO A 35 -22.71 -38.78 -28.32
CA PRO A 35 -23.51 -39.53 -27.36
C PRO A 35 -24.53 -38.58 -26.73
N SER A 36 -25.75 -39.11 -26.53
CA SER A 36 -26.93 -38.47 -25.97
C SER A 36 -26.66 -37.68 -24.68
N ASN A 37 -27.30 -36.53 -24.58
CA ASN A 37 -27.45 -35.66 -23.43
C ASN A 37 -27.94 -36.43 -22.19
N ASP A 38 -27.01 -36.87 -21.35
CA ASP A 38 -27.25 -36.96 -19.92
C ASP A 38 -26.67 -35.68 -19.29
N THR A 39 -27.52 -34.72 -19.02
CA THR A 39 -27.20 -33.50 -18.28
C THR A 39 -26.86 -33.88 -16.83
N LEU A 40 -25.57 -34.15 -16.59
CA LEU A 40 -25.06 -34.06 -15.23
C LEU A 40 -25.36 -32.64 -14.74
N PRO A 41 -25.87 -32.47 -13.51
CA PRO A 41 -26.04 -31.14 -12.94
C PRO A 41 -24.68 -30.44 -12.96
N VAL A 42 -24.60 -29.32 -13.68
CA VAL A 42 -23.40 -28.44 -13.66
C VAL A 42 -23.26 -27.97 -12.24
N MET A 43 -22.29 -28.53 -11.50
CA MET A 43 -21.93 -28.01 -10.21
C MET A 43 -21.50 -26.58 -10.41
N PRO A 44 -22.06 -25.61 -9.65
CA PRO A 44 -21.63 -24.23 -9.75
C PRO A 44 -20.13 -24.15 -9.55
N ASP A 45 -19.45 -23.44 -10.44
CA ASP A 45 -18.01 -23.20 -10.34
C ASP A 45 -17.76 -22.32 -9.08
N PRO A 46 -17.06 -22.83 -8.05
CA PRO A 46 -16.79 -22.06 -6.84
C PRO A 46 -16.04 -20.76 -7.13
N ALA A 47 -15.28 -20.72 -8.22
CA ALA A 47 -14.57 -19.51 -8.64
C ALA A 47 -15.54 -18.45 -9.17
N ALA A 48 -16.54 -18.84 -9.96
CA ALA A 48 -17.57 -17.93 -10.49
C ALA A 48 -18.43 -17.33 -9.36
N ASP A 49 -18.81 -18.12 -8.37
CA ASP A 49 -19.55 -17.64 -7.20
C ASP A 49 -18.74 -16.66 -6.34
N HIS A 50 -17.43 -16.91 -6.21
CA HIS A 50 -16.54 -16.03 -5.48
C HIS A 50 -16.34 -14.69 -6.22
N GLU A 51 -16.16 -14.72 -7.53
CA GLU A 51 -16.02 -13.53 -8.37
C GLU A 51 -17.29 -12.67 -8.36
N CYS A 52 -18.46 -13.29 -8.45
CA CYS A 52 -19.76 -12.61 -8.34
C CYS A 52 -19.93 -11.93 -6.97
N SER A 53 -19.51 -12.59 -5.90
CA SER A 53 -19.55 -12.07 -4.53
C SER A 53 -18.60 -10.88 -4.35
N GLU A 54 -17.37 -10.93 -4.90
CA GLU A 54 -16.39 -9.84 -4.82
C GLU A 54 -16.85 -8.62 -5.62
N LEU A 55 -17.38 -8.80 -6.81
CA LEU A 55 -17.95 -7.73 -7.62
C LEU A 55 -19.10 -7.01 -6.91
N LYS A 56 -19.98 -7.77 -6.25
CA LYS A 56 -21.07 -7.20 -5.44
C LYS A 56 -20.53 -6.35 -4.29
N ARG A 57 -19.56 -6.86 -3.54
CA ARG A 57 -18.92 -6.12 -2.43
C ARG A 57 -18.23 -4.84 -2.90
N ARG A 58 -17.50 -4.89 -4.01
CA ARG A 58 -16.89 -3.69 -4.62
C ARG A 58 -17.93 -2.66 -5.04
N ARG A 59 -19.06 -3.10 -5.61
CA ARG A 59 -20.14 -2.21 -6.00
C ARG A 59 -20.77 -1.51 -4.80
N GLU A 60 -21.06 -2.23 -3.73
CA GLU A 60 -21.58 -1.68 -2.48
C GLU A 60 -20.59 -0.68 -1.85
N ASP A 61 -19.31 -1.00 -1.84
CA ASP A 61 -18.24 -0.13 -1.34
C ASP A 61 -18.12 1.17 -2.15
N ILE A 62 -18.20 1.09 -3.47
CA ILE A 62 -18.18 2.26 -4.36
C ILE A 62 -19.42 3.15 -4.13
N GLU A 63 -20.60 2.57 -3.88
CA GLU A 63 -21.79 3.36 -3.56
C GLU A 63 -21.63 4.14 -2.22
N LEU A 64 -21.05 3.50 -1.20
CA LEU A 64 -20.73 4.19 0.06
C LEU A 64 -19.76 5.36 -0.16
N LYS A 65 -18.72 5.16 -0.99
CA LYS A 65 -17.74 6.20 -1.33
C LYS A 65 -18.36 7.32 -2.16
N HIS A 66 -19.23 6.96 -3.09
CA HIS A 66 -19.99 7.95 -3.88
C HIS A 66 -20.90 8.79 -2.97
N GLN A 67 -21.52 8.17 -1.96
CA GLN A 67 -22.30 8.90 -0.98
C GLN A 67 -21.45 9.90 -0.17
N ARG A 68 -20.23 9.51 0.26
CA ARG A 68 -19.29 10.44 0.90
C ARG A 68 -18.92 11.62 0.00
N ILE A 69 -18.75 11.38 -1.30
CA ILE A 69 -18.49 12.45 -2.27
C ILE A 69 -19.72 13.36 -2.40
N ARG A 70 -20.95 12.82 -2.47
CA ARG A 70 -22.18 13.65 -2.50
C ARG A 70 -22.25 14.58 -1.29
N GLU A 71 -22.05 14.04 -0.09
CA GLU A 71 -22.03 14.82 1.16
C GLU A 71 -20.96 15.91 1.14
N PHE A 72 -19.77 15.60 0.63
CA PHE A 72 -18.69 16.57 0.44
C PHE A 72 -19.09 17.68 -0.55
N LEU A 73 -19.66 17.31 -1.72
CA LEU A 73 -20.10 18.26 -2.74
C LEU A 73 -21.19 19.22 -2.22
N ASP A 74 -22.08 18.70 -1.38
CA ASP A 74 -23.15 19.52 -0.78
C ASP A 74 -22.57 20.47 0.28
N ALA A 75 -21.67 19.98 1.14
CA ALA A 75 -21.05 20.79 2.19
C ALA A 75 -20.08 21.85 1.65
N SER A 76 -19.39 21.58 0.54
CA SER A 76 -18.39 22.48 -0.07
C SER A 76 -18.94 23.31 -1.22
N GLU A 77 -20.21 23.15 -1.57
CA GLU A 77 -20.88 23.77 -2.71
C GLU A 77 -20.15 23.54 -4.04
N GLN A 78 -19.53 22.38 -4.22
CA GLN A 78 -18.86 21.97 -5.45
C GLN A 78 -19.83 21.22 -6.38
N ASP A 79 -19.57 21.27 -7.68
CA ASP A 79 -20.39 20.59 -8.70
C ASP A 79 -19.85 19.21 -9.04
N GLY A 80 -18.57 18.95 -8.76
CA GLY A 80 -17.93 17.67 -9.01
C GLY A 80 -16.52 17.58 -8.41
N VAL A 81 -15.97 16.38 -8.50
CA VAL A 81 -14.60 16.04 -8.08
C VAL A 81 -13.85 15.44 -9.26
N VAL A 82 -12.59 15.83 -9.42
CA VAL A 82 -11.63 15.17 -10.31
C VAL A 82 -10.54 14.53 -9.46
N LEU A 83 -10.40 13.20 -9.55
CA LEU A 83 -9.36 12.44 -8.91
C LEU A 83 -8.34 11.97 -9.95
N GLY A 84 -7.06 12.19 -9.69
CA GLY A 84 -5.97 11.80 -10.58
C GLY A 84 -4.77 11.25 -9.82
N ARG A 85 -4.77 11.28 -8.50
CA ARG A 85 -3.75 10.59 -7.69
C ARG A 85 -4.04 9.09 -7.63
N ALA A 86 -3.02 8.26 -7.70
CA ALA A 86 -3.13 6.82 -7.67
C ALA A 86 -3.85 6.31 -6.41
N ASP A 87 -3.56 6.90 -5.24
CA ASP A 87 -4.21 6.59 -3.96
C ASP A 87 -5.72 6.92 -3.96
N SER A 88 -6.10 8.07 -4.49
CA SER A 88 -7.51 8.50 -4.56
C SER A 88 -8.31 7.71 -5.61
N VAL A 89 -7.68 7.41 -6.74
CA VAL A 89 -8.29 6.60 -7.80
C VAL A 89 -8.51 5.16 -7.31
N ALA A 90 -7.50 4.54 -6.68
CA ALA A 90 -7.64 3.22 -6.07
C ALA A 90 -8.70 3.21 -4.96
N TRP A 91 -8.77 4.26 -4.13
CA TRP A 91 -9.82 4.41 -3.13
C TRP A 91 -11.20 4.39 -3.76
N PHE A 92 -11.47 5.28 -4.71
CA PHE A 92 -12.82 5.43 -5.26
C PHE A 92 -13.27 4.23 -6.10
N THR A 93 -12.34 3.52 -6.74
CA THR A 93 -12.62 2.31 -7.54
C THR A 93 -12.66 1.02 -6.71
N SER A 94 -12.61 1.15 -5.36
CA SER A 94 -12.55 -0.01 -4.48
C SER A 94 -11.40 -0.97 -4.82
N GLY A 95 -10.20 -0.40 -4.95
CA GLY A 95 -8.96 -1.15 -5.17
C GLY A 95 -8.69 -1.56 -6.61
N GLY A 96 -9.28 -0.89 -7.60
CA GLY A 96 -8.92 -1.11 -9.00
C GLY A 96 -7.47 -0.74 -9.28
N ASP A 97 -6.76 -1.59 -10.03
CA ASP A 97 -5.39 -1.35 -10.47
C ASP A 97 -5.38 -0.56 -11.79
N LEU A 98 -5.54 0.75 -11.66
CA LEU A 98 -5.61 1.66 -12.81
C LEU A 98 -4.25 2.32 -13.12
N GLY A 99 -3.17 1.87 -12.47
CA GLY A 99 -1.82 2.31 -12.71
C GLY A 99 -1.06 1.40 -13.68
N GLN A 100 -0.06 1.96 -14.37
CA GLN A 100 0.94 1.20 -15.13
C GLN A 100 2.32 1.30 -14.48
N ASP A 101 2.57 2.39 -13.76
CA ASP A 101 3.84 2.70 -13.11
C ASP A 101 3.70 2.49 -11.59
N LEU A 102 4.43 1.52 -11.06
CA LEU A 102 4.42 1.21 -9.63
C LEU A 102 5.01 2.33 -8.77
N THR A 103 5.78 3.22 -9.38
CA THR A 103 6.50 4.30 -8.69
C THR A 103 5.78 5.66 -8.79
N SER A 104 4.80 5.79 -9.69
CA SER A 104 4.07 7.03 -9.89
C SER A 104 3.03 7.26 -8.78
N GLU A 105 3.00 8.47 -8.27
CA GLU A 105 1.91 8.95 -7.40
C GLU A 105 0.66 9.38 -8.19
N CYS A 106 0.79 9.56 -9.52
CA CYS A 106 -0.30 9.88 -10.41
C CYS A 106 -0.86 8.61 -11.04
N SER A 107 -2.17 8.54 -11.15
CA SER A 107 -2.84 7.52 -11.94
C SER A 107 -2.69 7.81 -13.44
N SER A 108 -2.69 6.76 -14.24
CA SER A 108 -2.75 6.87 -15.72
C SER A 108 -4.14 7.26 -16.23
N VAL A 109 -5.15 7.20 -15.38
CA VAL A 109 -6.52 7.61 -15.66
C VAL A 109 -6.96 8.72 -14.72
N LEU A 110 -7.99 9.46 -15.13
CA LEU A 110 -8.65 10.46 -14.29
C LEU A 110 -10.09 10.03 -14.03
N LEU A 111 -10.58 10.28 -12.82
CA LEU A 111 -11.97 10.06 -12.49
C LEU A 111 -12.69 11.41 -12.36
N PHE A 112 -13.81 11.56 -13.04
CA PHE A 112 -14.76 12.66 -12.81
C PHE A 112 -16.00 12.13 -12.13
N ILE A 113 -16.32 12.67 -10.96
CA ILE A 113 -17.43 12.23 -10.12
C ILE A 113 -18.29 13.43 -9.79
N ASN A 114 -19.58 13.31 -10.00
CA ASN A 114 -20.58 14.27 -9.56
C ASN A 114 -21.68 13.59 -8.73
N ARG A 115 -22.75 14.28 -8.39
CA ARG A 115 -23.85 13.73 -7.56
C ARG A 115 -24.53 12.50 -8.14
N THR A 116 -24.55 12.34 -9.46
CA THR A 116 -25.34 11.32 -10.15
C THR A 116 -24.53 10.34 -10.99
N SER A 117 -23.30 10.69 -11.35
CA SER A 117 -22.50 9.90 -12.27
C SER A 117 -21.03 9.84 -11.89
N ARG A 118 -20.36 8.83 -12.38
CA ARG A 118 -18.91 8.61 -12.25
C ARG A 118 -18.36 8.19 -13.61
N ALA A 119 -17.37 8.92 -14.10
CA ALA A 119 -16.73 8.66 -15.36
C ALA A 119 -15.24 8.41 -15.16
N VAL A 120 -14.70 7.44 -15.90
CA VAL A 120 -13.27 7.22 -16.06
C VAL A 120 -12.82 7.82 -17.39
N ILE A 121 -11.78 8.64 -17.33
CA ILE A 121 -11.18 9.28 -18.50
C ILE A 121 -9.84 8.57 -18.74
N SER A 122 -9.74 7.85 -19.82
CA SER A 122 -8.57 7.05 -20.21
C SER A 122 -8.20 7.32 -21.67
N ASP A 123 -6.95 7.04 -22.02
CA ASP A 123 -6.60 6.98 -23.44
C ASP A 123 -6.99 5.62 -24.05
N ASN A 124 -7.02 5.58 -25.38
CA ASN A 124 -7.40 4.41 -26.16
C ASN A 124 -6.40 3.24 -26.08
N VAL A 125 -5.21 3.45 -25.51
CA VAL A 125 -4.22 2.37 -25.32
C VAL A 125 -4.59 1.51 -24.12
N GLN A 126 -5.13 2.14 -23.04
CA GLN A 126 -5.41 1.48 -21.77
C GLN A 126 -6.91 1.23 -21.54
N SER A 127 -7.78 1.92 -22.28
CA SER A 127 -9.21 1.96 -21.99
C SER A 127 -9.86 0.57 -21.90
N SER A 128 -9.51 -0.39 -22.79
CA SER A 128 -10.04 -1.74 -22.75
C SER A 128 -9.65 -2.46 -21.45
N ARG A 129 -8.35 -2.50 -21.11
CA ARG A 129 -7.88 -3.12 -19.86
C ARG A 129 -8.57 -2.52 -18.64
N VAL A 130 -8.53 -1.19 -18.54
CA VAL A 130 -9.11 -0.45 -17.41
C VAL A 130 -10.59 -0.73 -17.26
N PHE A 131 -11.34 -0.74 -18.37
CA PHE A 131 -12.78 -0.85 -18.32
C PHE A 131 -13.27 -2.28 -18.21
N GLU A 132 -12.58 -3.24 -18.84
CA GLU A 132 -12.99 -4.65 -18.87
C GLU A 132 -12.49 -5.43 -17.66
N GLU A 133 -11.21 -5.23 -17.26
CA GLU A 133 -10.61 -5.97 -16.14
C GLU A 133 -10.91 -5.32 -14.78
N GLU A 134 -10.88 -3.99 -14.72
CA GLU A 134 -10.91 -3.30 -13.42
C GLU A 134 -12.27 -2.70 -13.04
N LEU A 135 -13.04 -2.20 -14.03
CA LEU A 135 -14.26 -1.44 -13.77
C LEU A 135 -15.53 -2.09 -14.30
N ALA A 136 -15.44 -3.29 -14.89
CA ALA A 136 -16.60 -4.01 -15.43
C ALA A 136 -17.70 -4.18 -14.36
N GLY A 137 -18.93 -3.81 -14.72
CA GLY A 137 -20.07 -3.95 -13.82
C GLY A 137 -20.10 -3.02 -12.61
N LEU A 138 -19.13 -2.09 -12.42
CA LEU A 138 -19.05 -1.18 -11.28
C LEU A 138 -19.75 0.18 -11.51
N GLY A 139 -20.44 0.36 -12.66
CA GLY A 139 -21.26 1.54 -12.94
C GLY A 139 -20.48 2.79 -13.31
N PHE A 140 -19.28 2.64 -13.88
CA PHE A 140 -18.51 3.74 -14.46
C PHE A 140 -18.87 3.96 -15.92
N GLN A 141 -18.78 5.19 -16.38
CA GLN A 141 -18.86 5.58 -17.78
C GLN A 141 -17.45 5.79 -18.33
N LEU A 142 -17.10 5.15 -19.45
CA LEU A 142 -15.83 5.39 -20.13
C LEU A 142 -15.90 6.69 -20.96
N LYS A 143 -14.90 7.53 -20.80
CA LYS A 143 -14.60 8.70 -21.64
C LYS A 143 -13.22 8.52 -22.24
N GLU A 144 -13.20 7.89 -23.40
CA GLU A 144 -11.97 7.60 -24.12
C GLU A 144 -11.46 8.85 -24.87
N ARG A 145 -10.14 8.97 -24.95
CA ARG A 145 -9.42 9.95 -25.76
C ARG A 145 -8.32 9.26 -26.58
N PRO A 146 -7.92 9.81 -27.72
CA PRO A 146 -6.69 9.38 -28.38
C PRO A 146 -5.48 9.59 -27.45
N TRP A 147 -4.50 8.69 -27.49
CA TRP A 147 -3.32 8.76 -26.64
C TRP A 147 -2.46 10.02 -26.84
N PHE A 148 -2.51 10.60 -28.04
CA PHE A 148 -1.79 11.82 -28.41
C PHE A 148 -2.54 13.11 -28.07
N ASP A 149 -3.80 13.03 -27.62
CA ASP A 149 -4.55 14.19 -27.12
C ASP A 149 -4.06 14.57 -25.71
N GLU A 150 -4.14 15.85 -25.42
CA GLU A 150 -3.78 16.40 -24.12
C GLU A 150 -4.70 15.82 -23.03
N PRO A 151 -4.12 15.21 -21.94
CA PRO A 151 -4.90 14.47 -20.94
C PRO A 151 -6.03 15.26 -20.29
N PHE A 152 -5.82 16.55 -20.04
CA PHE A 152 -6.78 17.41 -19.34
C PHE A 152 -7.86 17.99 -20.24
N ARG A 153 -7.78 17.84 -21.57
CA ARG A 153 -8.77 18.40 -22.50
C ARG A 153 -10.18 17.87 -22.20
N ARG A 154 -10.33 16.54 -22.04
CA ARG A 154 -11.62 15.94 -21.69
C ARG A 154 -12.10 16.33 -20.32
N VAL A 155 -11.19 16.51 -19.37
CA VAL A 155 -11.51 17.02 -18.04
C VAL A 155 -12.05 18.45 -18.14
N ALA A 156 -11.38 19.33 -18.90
CA ALA A 156 -11.80 20.71 -19.10
C ALA A 156 -13.20 20.80 -19.71
N GLU A 157 -13.52 19.93 -20.70
CA GLU A 157 -14.86 19.84 -21.30
C GLU A 157 -15.93 19.44 -20.25
N LEU A 158 -15.64 18.45 -19.40
CA LEU A 158 -16.55 18.00 -18.35
C LEU A 158 -16.71 19.02 -17.21
N CYS A 159 -15.68 19.80 -16.96
CA CYS A 159 -15.61 20.77 -15.86
C CYS A 159 -16.02 22.19 -16.28
N HIS A 160 -16.35 22.42 -17.56
CA HIS A 160 -16.69 23.74 -18.07
C HIS A 160 -17.84 24.38 -17.27
N ASN A 161 -17.64 25.60 -16.78
CA ASN A 161 -18.58 26.35 -15.93
C ASN A 161 -19.01 25.64 -14.64
N LYS A 162 -18.15 24.73 -14.08
CA LYS A 162 -18.43 24.03 -12.82
C LYS A 162 -17.35 24.34 -11.80
N ARG A 163 -17.74 24.34 -10.54
CA ARG A 163 -16.84 24.41 -9.39
C ARG A 163 -16.34 23.00 -9.09
N ILE A 164 -15.08 22.73 -9.28
CA ILE A 164 -14.49 21.39 -9.21
C ILE A 164 -13.45 21.34 -8.10
N ALA A 165 -13.61 20.38 -7.19
CA ALA A 165 -12.54 19.99 -6.27
C ALA A 165 -11.64 18.94 -6.95
N THR A 166 -10.33 18.98 -6.66
CA THR A 166 -9.38 18.01 -7.20
C THR A 166 -8.25 17.72 -6.23
N ASP A 167 -7.74 16.51 -6.27
CA ASP A 167 -6.52 16.08 -5.58
C ASP A 167 -5.23 16.39 -6.35
N LEU A 168 -5.36 16.91 -7.58
CA LEU A 168 -4.25 17.35 -8.41
C LEU A 168 -3.88 18.80 -8.07
N GLY A 169 -2.60 19.10 -7.91
CA GLY A 169 -2.12 20.46 -7.74
C GLY A 169 -2.29 21.31 -9.02
N SER A 170 -2.07 22.63 -8.92
CA SER A 170 -2.18 23.58 -10.03
C SER A 170 -1.23 23.29 -11.21
N THR A 171 -0.21 22.47 -11.00
CA THR A 171 0.80 22.05 -12.01
C THR A 171 0.71 20.56 -12.34
N GLY A 172 -0.42 19.91 -12.08
CA GLY A 172 -0.56 18.46 -12.18
C GLY A 172 -0.25 17.74 -10.87
N CYS A 173 0.18 16.47 -10.94
CA CYS A 173 0.54 15.71 -9.75
C CYS A 173 1.80 16.27 -9.09
N MET A 174 1.63 16.97 -7.97
CA MET A 174 2.76 17.50 -7.20
C MET A 174 3.27 16.45 -6.23
N LEU A 175 4.60 16.29 -6.14
CA LEU A 175 5.29 15.36 -5.23
C LEU A 175 5.01 15.65 -3.74
N PHE A 176 4.56 16.86 -3.41
CA PHE A 176 4.26 17.23 -2.03
C PHE A 176 2.75 17.26 -1.80
N ARG A 177 2.32 16.49 -0.81
CA ARG A 177 0.95 16.52 -0.33
C ARG A 177 0.65 17.91 0.24
N ARG A 178 -0.38 18.54 -0.28
CA ARG A 178 -0.86 19.79 0.28
C ARG A 178 -1.51 19.47 1.64
N GLU A 179 -0.98 20.06 2.71
CA GLU A 179 -1.71 20.08 3.98
C GLU A 179 -3.06 20.75 3.73
N GLY A 180 -4.13 20.13 4.24
CA GLY A 180 -5.48 20.65 4.05
C GLY A 180 -6.20 20.20 2.77
N ASP A 181 -5.75 19.12 2.08
CA ASP A 181 -6.54 18.49 1.01
C ASP A 181 -7.85 17.92 1.59
N PRO A 182 -9.01 18.55 1.27
CA PRO A 182 -10.31 18.14 1.84
C PRO A 182 -10.74 16.74 1.37
N LEU A 183 -10.24 16.28 0.22
CA LEU A 183 -10.57 14.97 -0.32
C LEU A 183 -9.87 13.84 0.44
N ARG A 184 -8.74 14.12 1.11
CA ARG A 184 -8.05 13.14 1.97
C ARG A 184 -8.94 12.69 3.13
N GLY A 185 -9.70 13.59 3.73
CA GLY A 185 -10.63 13.29 4.84
C GLY A 185 -11.65 12.21 4.48
N LEU A 186 -12.06 12.14 3.21
CA LEU A 186 -13.07 11.19 2.73
C LEU A 186 -12.60 9.73 2.80
N ARG A 187 -11.28 9.47 2.78
CA ARG A 187 -10.70 8.12 2.75
C ARG A 187 -10.02 7.69 4.06
N GLN A 188 -9.95 8.56 5.07
CA GLN A 188 -9.33 8.24 6.35
C GLN A 188 -10.08 7.16 7.13
N ARG A 189 -11.41 7.08 6.98
CA ARG A 189 -12.23 6.05 7.61
C ARG A 189 -12.48 4.91 6.62
N LEU A 190 -11.96 3.76 6.95
CA LEU A 190 -12.07 2.55 6.14
C LEU A 190 -13.51 2.02 6.14
N THR A 191 -13.93 1.46 5.02
CA THR A 191 -15.16 0.69 4.92
C THR A 191 -14.98 -0.72 5.49
N SER A 192 -16.06 -1.48 5.60
CA SER A 192 -15.97 -2.88 6.05
C SER A 192 -15.12 -3.75 5.11
N LEU A 193 -15.23 -3.54 3.80
CA LEU A 193 -14.42 -4.25 2.80
C LEU A 193 -12.94 -3.87 2.92
N GLU A 194 -12.64 -2.58 3.09
CA GLU A 194 -11.28 -2.08 3.26
C GLU A 194 -10.62 -2.63 4.52
N ARG A 195 -11.36 -2.69 5.64
CA ARG A 195 -10.83 -3.30 6.88
C ARG A 195 -10.54 -4.79 6.71
N GLN A 196 -11.40 -5.54 6.01
CA GLN A 196 -11.14 -6.95 5.71
C GLN A 196 -9.87 -7.10 4.88
N ARG A 197 -9.74 -6.35 3.79
CA ARG A 197 -8.57 -6.39 2.90
C ARG A 197 -7.28 -5.96 3.62
N LEU A 198 -7.38 -5.00 4.54
CA LEU A 198 -6.22 -4.56 5.33
C LEU A 198 -5.75 -5.65 6.31
N ARG A 199 -6.67 -6.43 6.92
CA ARG A 199 -6.32 -7.62 7.73
C ARG A 199 -5.60 -8.68 6.89
N GLU A 200 -6.12 -8.97 5.71
CA GLU A 200 -5.53 -9.94 4.78
C GLU A 200 -4.13 -9.48 4.35
N LEU A 201 -3.98 -8.20 3.98
CA LEU A 201 -2.69 -7.60 3.66
C LEU A 201 -1.71 -7.68 4.83
N GLY A 202 -2.14 -7.27 6.03
CA GLY A 202 -1.31 -7.30 7.23
C GLY A 202 -0.80 -8.71 7.54
N ARG A 203 -1.67 -9.71 7.46
CA ARG A 203 -1.29 -11.12 7.63
C ARG A 203 -0.28 -11.58 6.57
N THR A 204 -0.51 -11.25 5.30
CA THR A 204 0.40 -11.60 4.20
C THR A 204 1.79 -10.99 4.41
N LEU A 205 1.85 -9.70 4.78
CA LEU A 205 3.10 -9.01 5.08
C LEU A 205 3.84 -9.66 6.25
N THR A 206 3.15 -9.94 7.35
CA THR A 206 3.74 -10.56 8.53
C THR A 206 4.36 -11.90 8.20
N LEU A 207 3.61 -12.79 7.53
CA LEU A 207 4.11 -14.09 7.11
C LEU A 207 5.33 -14.00 6.18
N ALA A 208 5.31 -13.08 5.22
CA ALA A 208 6.41 -12.89 4.28
C ALA A 208 7.69 -12.39 4.96
N VAL A 209 7.56 -11.40 5.85
CA VAL A 209 8.71 -10.85 6.60
C VAL A 209 9.28 -11.88 7.57
N GLU A 210 8.43 -12.52 8.37
CA GLU A 210 8.87 -13.54 9.34
C GLU A 210 9.53 -14.73 8.65
N ALA A 211 8.96 -15.20 7.53
CA ALA A 211 9.59 -16.26 6.72
C ALA A 211 10.93 -15.80 6.13
N THR A 212 11.05 -14.56 5.69
CA THR A 212 12.32 -14.03 5.17
C THR A 212 13.35 -13.96 6.29
N CYS A 213 13.00 -13.41 7.45
CA CYS A 213 13.91 -13.34 8.61
C CYS A 213 14.42 -14.69 9.11
N ARG A 214 13.62 -15.76 8.94
CA ARG A 214 14.04 -17.12 9.34
C ARG A 214 14.93 -17.80 8.32
N ASN A 215 14.92 -17.38 7.05
CA ASN A 215 15.52 -18.15 5.98
C ASN A 215 16.78 -17.53 5.35
N PHE A 216 17.09 -16.25 5.58
CA PHE A 216 18.34 -15.71 5.07
C PHE A 216 19.51 -16.07 5.97
N ASP A 217 20.71 -16.22 5.40
CA ASP A 217 21.89 -16.65 6.12
C ASP A 217 22.79 -15.48 6.55
N ARG A 218 23.56 -15.72 7.62
CA ARG A 218 24.58 -14.78 8.06
C ARG A 218 25.60 -14.57 6.95
N GLY A 219 25.87 -13.30 6.60
CA GLY A 219 26.77 -12.93 5.51
C GLY A 219 26.07 -12.58 4.20
N GLU A 220 24.78 -12.89 4.06
CA GLU A 220 23.99 -12.36 2.93
C GLU A 220 23.94 -10.83 2.96
N ARG A 221 23.81 -10.21 1.79
CA ARG A 221 23.73 -8.74 1.69
C ARG A 221 22.32 -8.26 1.99
N GLU A 222 22.20 -7.04 2.50
CA GLU A 222 20.92 -6.38 2.73
C GLU A 222 20.04 -6.41 1.44
N ALA A 223 20.67 -6.22 0.27
CA ALA A 223 19.98 -6.25 -1.02
C ALA A 223 19.43 -7.63 -1.38
N ASP A 224 20.11 -8.72 -1.01
CA ASP A 224 19.66 -10.09 -1.26
C ASP A 224 18.41 -10.37 -0.41
N VAL A 225 18.45 -10.01 0.87
CA VAL A 225 17.30 -10.15 1.79
C VAL A 225 16.10 -9.31 1.33
N ALA A 226 16.34 -8.08 0.86
CA ALA A 226 15.30 -7.24 0.26
C ALA A 226 14.69 -7.91 -0.99
N GLY A 227 15.51 -8.50 -1.85
CA GLY A 227 15.08 -9.26 -3.03
C GLY A 227 14.24 -10.49 -2.67
N HIS A 228 14.64 -11.25 -1.65
CA HIS A 228 13.87 -12.39 -1.15
C HIS A 228 12.49 -11.99 -0.63
N LEU A 229 12.42 -10.91 0.14
CA LEU A 229 11.14 -10.38 0.63
C LEU A 229 10.26 -9.87 -0.51
N ALA A 230 10.82 -9.08 -1.43
CA ALA A 230 10.08 -8.56 -2.59
C ALA A 230 9.50 -9.69 -3.45
N HIS A 231 10.27 -10.76 -3.70
CA HIS A 231 9.80 -11.94 -4.43
C HIS A 231 8.60 -12.61 -3.75
N ARG A 232 8.66 -12.81 -2.41
CA ARG A 232 7.54 -13.39 -1.66
C ARG A 232 6.28 -12.55 -1.76
N LEU A 233 6.42 -11.21 -1.63
CA LEU A 233 5.29 -10.28 -1.64
C LEU A 233 4.65 -10.18 -3.02
N LEU A 234 5.44 -10.05 -4.08
CA LEU A 234 4.92 -9.95 -5.46
C LEU A 234 4.16 -11.20 -5.89
N ARG A 235 4.57 -12.39 -5.44
CA ARG A 235 3.81 -13.64 -5.67
C ARG A 235 2.42 -13.64 -5.05
N GLU A 236 2.23 -12.89 -3.97
CA GLU A 236 0.95 -12.72 -3.28
C GLU A 236 0.17 -11.49 -3.77
N GLY A 237 0.61 -10.86 -4.86
CA GLY A 237 0.00 -9.64 -5.39
C GLY A 237 0.20 -8.41 -4.50
N VAL A 238 1.21 -8.42 -3.64
CA VAL A 238 1.58 -7.29 -2.77
C VAL A 238 2.78 -6.56 -3.34
N VAL A 239 2.62 -5.27 -3.62
CA VAL A 239 3.69 -4.40 -4.10
C VAL A 239 4.44 -3.81 -2.90
N PRO A 240 5.78 -4.02 -2.76
CA PRO A 240 6.59 -3.34 -1.76
C PRO A 240 6.77 -1.88 -2.14
N VAL A 241 6.13 -0.95 -1.41
CA VAL A 241 6.21 0.50 -1.70
C VAL A 241 7.25 1.22 -0.85
N ASP A 242 7.61 0.68 0.32
CA ASP A 242 8.76 1.10 1.12
C ASP A 242 9.40 -0.18 1.68
N LEU A 243 10.61 -0.47 1.28
CA LEU A 243 11.35 -1.66 1.70
C LEU A 243 12.73 -1.24 2.20
N ARG A 244 12.99 -1.48 3.46
CA ARG A 244 14.22 -1.11 4.14
C ARG A 244 14.81 -2.34 4.82
N VAL A 245 16.07 -2.59 4.55
CA VAL A 245 16.90 -3.59 5.26
C VAL A 245 18.16 -2.88 5.67
N ALA A 246 18.48 -2.92 6.94
CA ALA A 246 19.73 -2.41 7.46
C ALA A 246 20.31 -3.34 8.50
N SER A 247 21.62 -3.38 8.56
CA SER A 247 22.36 -4.30 9.40
C SER A 247 23.46 -3.59 10.19
N ASP A 248 23.80 -4.17 11.30
CA ASP A 248 25.01 -3.90 12.09
C ASP A 248 25.23 -2.39 12.33
N ASP A 249 26.40 -1.86 11.97
CA ASP A 249 26.76 -0.45 12.19
C ASP A 249 25.85 0.53 11.42
N ARG A 250 25.22 0.07 10.33
CA ARG A 250 24.30 0.94 9.58
C ARG A 250 22.98 1.20 10.34
N LEU A 251 22.53 0.26 11.16
CA LEU A 251 21.40 0.46 12.07
C LEU A 251 21.70 1.56 13.10
N ALA A 252 22.92 1.57 13.64
CA ALA A 252 23.33 2.57 14.62
C ALA A 252 23.46 3.99 14.02
N ARG A 253 23.77 4.09 12.72
CA ARG A 253 24.05 5.36 12.05
C ARG A 253 22.85 6.02 11.39
N PHE A 254 21.86 5.25 10.96
CA PHE A 254 20.76 5.75 10.13
C PHE A 254 19.40 5.34 10.66
N ARG A 255 18.51 6.30 10.87
CA ARG A 255 17.12 6.05 11.31
C ARG A 255 16.24 5.48 10.20
N GLN A 256 16.47 5.93 8.96
CA GLN A 256 15.69 5.52 7.77
C GLN A 256 16.63 4.97 6.68
N PRO A 257 17.33 3.85 6.94
CA PRO A 257 18.30 3.30 6.00
C PRO A 257 17.61 2.59 4.84
N THR A 258 18.13 2.78 3.63
CA THR A 258 17.80 1.91 2.48
C THR A 258 18.76 0.73 2.44
N PHE A 259 18.36 -0.39 1.85
CA PHE A 259 19.23 -1.55 1.68
C PHE A 259 20.43 -1.27 0.77
N LYS A 260 21.55 -1.91 1.03
CA LYS A 260 22.83 -1.79 0.30
C LYS A 260 23.43 -3.19 0.05
N ALA A 261 24.62 -3.21 -0.56
CA ALA A 261 25.41 -4.43 -0.71
C ALA A 261 26.19 -4.80 0.58
N ALA A 262 25.86 -4.22 1.72
CA ALA A 262 26.49 -4.52 3.01
C ALA A 262 26.10 -5.92 3.48
N PRO A 263 27.07 -6.76 3.94
CA PRO A 263 26.76 -8.07 4.51
C PRO A 263 26.15 -7.93 5.91
N ILE A 264 25.21 -8.82 6.21
CA ILE A 264 24.58 -8.91 7.54
C ILE A 264 25.40 -9.87 8.40
N LEU A 265 26.09 -9.36 9.42
CA LEU A 265 27.00 -10.18 10.23
C LEU A 265 26.52 -10.44 11.66
N LYS A 266 25.80 -9.50 12.28
CA LYS A 266 25.34 -9.60 13.66
C LYS A 266 23.82 -9.49 13.76
N SER A 267 23.25 -8.43 13.21
CA SER A 267 21.83 -8.16 13.32
C SER A 267 21.30 -7.43 12.09
N ALA A 268 20.01 -7.58 11.83
CA ALA A 268 19.32 -6.81 10.79
C ALA A 268 17.92 -6.43 11.23
N THR A 269 17.49 -5.24 10.83
CA THR A 269 16.11 -4.79 10.92
C THR A 269 15.52 -4.68 9.51
N ILE A 270 14.36 -5.30 9.32
CA ILE A 270 13.60 -5.32 8.08
C ILE A 270 12.31 -4.56 8.33
N ALA A 271 12.13 -3.45 7.61
CA ALA A 271 10.91 -2.66 7.63
C ALA A 271 10.27 -2.67 6.24
N ILE A 272 8.97 -2.84 6.17
CA ILE A 272 8.22 -2.96 4.94
C ILE A 272 6.90 -2.20 5.02
N THR A 273 6.56 -1.48 3.97
CA THR A 273 5.20 -1.10 3.62
C THR A 273 4.80 -1.82 2.34
N GLY A 274 3.80 -2.67 2.42
CA GLY A 274 3.23 -3.34 1.25
C GLY A 274 1.90 -2.72 0.86
N ARG A 275 1.59 -2.76 -0.44
CA ARG A 275 0.34 -2.26 -1.02
C ARG A 275 -0.38 -3.37 -1.77
N ARG A 276 -1.69 -3.55 -1.48
CA ARG A 276 -2.59 -4.44 -2.22
C ARG A 276 -3.98 -3.81 -2.28
N PHE A 277 -4.65 -3.88 -3.41
CA PHE A 277 -5.93 -3.18 -3.64
C PHE A 277 -5.87 -1.66 -3.31
N GLY A 278 -4.71 -1.04 -3.54
CA GLY A 278 -4.44 0.33 -3.16
C GLY A 278 -4.17 0.57 -1.67
N LEU A 279 -4.59 -0.33 -0.77
CA LEU A 279 -4.38 -0.23 0.67
C LEU A 279 -2.94 -0.57 1.06
N CYS A 280 -2.41 0.15 2.04
CA CYS A 280 -1.06 0.00 2.58
C CYS A 280 -1.10 -0.50 4.02
N ALA A 281 -0.18 -1.37 4.39
CA ALA A 281 0.13 -1.74 5.77
C ALA A 281 1.65 -1.79 5.95
N SER A 282 2.12 -1.50 7.16
CA SER A 282 3.55 -1.44 7.49
C SER A 282 3.86 -2.26 8.74
N LEU A 283 5.05 -2.83 8.77
CA LEU A 283 5.60 -3.49 9.96
C LEU A 283 7.13 -3.52 9.92
N THR A 284 7.73 -3.71 11.09
CA THR A 284 9.18 -3.90 11.25
C THR A 284 9.45 -5.15 12.07
N ARG A 285 10.47 -5.93 11.67
CA ARG A 285 10.98 -7.08 12.43
C ARG A 285 12.51 -7.05 12.50
N THR A 286 13.04 -7.54 13.61
CA THR A 286 14.48 -7.55 13.88
C THR A 286 14.98 -8.97 14.14
N VAL A 287 16.11 -9.32 13.54
CA VAL A 287 16.82 -10.59 13.74
C VAL A 287 18.24 -10.35 14.23
N SER A 288 18.74 -11.26 15.08
CA SER A 288 20.13 -11.28 15.56
C SER A 288 20.73 -12.65 15.34
N PHE A 289 21.97 -12.70 14.82
CA PHE A 289 22.77 -13.90 14.70
C PHE A 289 23.65 -14.04 15.96
N GLY A 290 23.15 -14.80 16.92
CA GLY A 290 23.75 -14.95 18.24
C GLY A 290 23.23 -13.96 19.27
N PRO A 291 23.89 -13.86 20.45
CA PRO A 291 23.40 -13.03 21.56
C PRO A 291 23.17 -11.57 21.15
N VAL A 292 22.02 -11.04 21.55
CA VAL A 292 21.68 -9.65 21.30
C VAL A 292 22.56 -8.73 22.17
N ASP A 293 23.10 -7.68 21.59
CA ASP A 293 23.77 -6.64 22.34
C ASP A 293 22.86 -6.03 23.41
N SER A 294 23.37 -5.80 24.61
CA SER A 294 22.55 -5.36 25.76
C SER A 294 21.96 -3.96 25.59
N GLU A 295 22.68 -3.05 24.96
CA GLU A 295 22.20 -1.71 24.66
C GLU A 295 21.08 -1.78 23.59
N PHE A 296 21.30 -2.54 22.54
CA PHE A 296 20.31 -2.76 21.50
C PHE A 296 19.03 -3.41 22.05
N GLN A 297 19.16 -4.43 22.93
CA GLN A 297 18.02 -5.05 23.61
C GLN A 297 17.24 -4.04 24.46
N THR A 298 17.94 -3.15 25.18
CA THR A 298 17.33 -2.09 26.00
C THR A 298 16.58 -1.10 25.12
N HIS A 299 17.18 -0.65 24.01
CA HIS A 299 16.57 0.25 23.05
C HIS A 299 15.33 -0.38 22.40
N HIS A 300 15.40 -1.67 22.02
CA HIS A 300 14.27 -2.38 21.45
C HIS A 300 13.10 -2.49 22.44
N THR A 301 13.40 -2.82 23.69
CA THR A 301 12.40 -2.90 24.75
C THR A 301 11.72 -1.55 24.95
N LEU A 302 12.49 -0.46 24.99
CA LEU A 302 11.93 0.88 25.16
C LEU A 302 11.07 1.29 23.94
N ALA A 303 11.53 1.02 22.71
CA ALA A 303 10.73 1.28 21.51
C ALA A 303 9.41 0.50 21.54
N ALA A 304 9.44 -0.77 21.94
CA ALA A 304 8.24 -1.60 22.10
C ALA A 304 7.28 -1.07 23.20
N MET A 305 7.81 -0.52 24.29
CA MET A 305 7.00 0.10 25.35
C MET A 305 6.31 1.38 24.87
N VAL A 306 6.99 2.21 24.08
CA VAL A 306 6.40 3.41 23.47
C VAL A 306 5.32 3.01 22.48
N ASP A 307 5.59 2.05 21.61
CA ASP A 307 4.65 1.54 20.62
C ASP A 307 3.39 0.95 21.27
N ALA A 308 3.54 0.07 22.26
CA ALA A 308 2.42 -0.46 23.03
C ALA A 308 1.60 0.66 23.69
N THR A 309 2.26 1.69 24.22
CA THR A 309 1.58 2.86 24.81
C THR A 309 0.77 3.60 23.76
N CYS A 310 1.38 3.90 22.61
CA CYS A 310 0.72 4.58 21.51
C CYS A 310 -0.52 3.80 21.03
N ILE A 311 -0.38 2.51 20.76
CA ILE A 311 -1.49 1.65 20.31
C ILE A 311 -2.59 1.59 21.38
N PHE A 312 -2.23 1.39 22.66
CA PHE A 312 -3.21 1.27 23.74
C PHE A 312 -4.08 2.52 23.92
N PHE A 313 -3.49 3.70 23.73
CA PHE A 313 -4.18 4.97 23.87
C PHE A 313 -4.78 5.49 22.55
N SER A 314 -4.56 4.80 21.44
CA SER A 314 -5.23 5.10 20.17
C SER A 314 -6.67 4.57 20.21
N ARG A 315 -7.56 5.38 20.79
CA ARG A 315 -8.99 5.04 20.97
C ARG A 315 -9.88 6.10 20.34
N PRO A 316 -11.08 5.74 19.90
CA PRO A 316 -12.04 6.73 19.40
C PRO A 316 -12.28 7.88 20.39
N GLY A 317 -12.21 9.11 19.89
CA GLY A 317 -12.39 10.33 20.67
C GLY A 317 -11.10 10.90 21.27
N GLU A 318 -9.99 10.14 21.30
CA GLU A 318 -8.72 10.66 21.81
C GLU A 318 -8.01 11.52 20.75
N PRO A 319 -7.50 12.71 21.12
CA PRO A 319 -6.63 13.49 20.24
C PRO A 319 -5.27 12.81 20.06
N ILE A 320 -4.69 12.88 18.87
CA ILE A 320 -3.34 12.39 18.60
C ILE A 320 -2.30 13.06 19.50
N SER A 321 -2.42 14.36 19.76
CA SER A 321 -1.55 15.10 20.66
C SER A 321 -1.51 14.51 22.08
N GLU A 322 -2.63 13.96 22.57
CA GLU A 322 -2.69 13.28 23.87
C GLU A 322 -1.94 11.94 23.87
N VAL A 323 -2.07 11.17 22.78
CA VAL A 323 -1.29 9.94 22.61
C VAL A 323 0.20 10.24 22.60
N PHE A 324 0.61 11.28 21.84
CA PHE A 324 1.99 11.76 21.80
C PHE A 324 2.51 12.19 23.19
N ARG A 325 1.70 12.90 23.94
CA ARG A 325 2.07 13.34 25.30
C ARG A 325 2.34 12.14 26.22
N ARG A 326 1.61 11.04 26.05
CA ARG A 326 1.84 9.78 26.79
C ARG A 326 3.12 9.08 26.30
N ALA A 327 3.37 9.04 25.01
CA ALA A 327 4.60 8.51 24.42
C ALA A 327 5.84 9.27 24.95
N LYS A 328 5.83 10.61 24.93
CA LYS A 328 6.93 11.45 25.47
C LYS A 328 7.25 11.13 26.92
N ARG A 329 6.23 10.91 27.77
CA ARG A 329 6.45 10.51 29.17
C ARG A 329 7.17 9.18 29.34
N ILE A 330 6.97 8.22 28.40
CA ILE A 330 7.72 6.97 28.43
C ILE A 330 9.18 7.25 28.07
N TYR A 331 9.45 8.01 27.00
CA TYR A 331 10.81 8.41 26.66
C TYR A 331 11.53 9.13 27.83
N GLU A 332 10.87 10.10 28.47
CA GLU A 332 11.40 10.83 29.64
C GLU A 332 11.69 9.89 30.81
N LYS A 333 10.75 8.99 31.15
CA LYS A 333 10.90 8.03 32.26
C LYS A 333 12.12 7.13 32.09
N PHE A 334 12.49 6.79 30.87
CA PHE A 334 13.62 5.91 30.55
C PHE A 334 14.86 6.68 30.09
N ASN A 335 14.95 7.97 30.43
CA ASN A 335 16.11 8.84 30.18
C ASN A 335 16.47 9.00 28.70
N ALA A 336 15.47 8.97 27.81
CA ALA A 336 15.61 9.13 26.37
C ALA A 336 14.73 10.28 25.81
N PRO A 337 14.67 11.48 26.42
CA PRO A 337 13.67 12.52 26.13
C PRO A 337 13.74 13.09 24.72
N HIS A 338 14.87 12.95 24.04
CA HIS A 338 15.09 13.51 22.69
C HIS A 338 14.84 12.51 21.56
N GLU A 339 14.71 11.23 21.85
CA GLU A 339 14.60 10.17 20.83
C GLU A 339 13.40 10.35 19.87
N TRP A 340 12.26 10.81 20.38
CA TRP A 340 11.08 11.06 19.57
C TRP A 340 11.26 12.16 18.51
N THR A 341 12.24 13.07 18.69
CA THR A 341 12.53 14.16 17.74
C THR A 341 13.41 13.71 16.57
N LEU A 342 14.02 12.54 16.68
CA LEU A 342 15.01 12.06 15.73
C LEU A 342 14.41 11.24 14.60
N ASP A 343 13.12 10.90 14.69
CA ASP A 343 12.42 10.11 13.66
C ASP A 343 10.91 10.31 13.71
N TYR A 344 10.23 9.93 12.62
CA TYR A 344 8.77 9.90 12.57
C TYR A 344 8.23 8.86 13.56
N GLN A 345 7.23 9.25 14.34
CA GLN A 345 6.68 8.38 15.38
C GLN A 345 5.47 7.58 14.93
N GLY A 346 4.86 7.98 13.83
CA GLY A 346 3.71 7.27 13.26
C GLY A 346 2.96 8.10 12.21
N SER A 347 2.02 7.44 11.57
CA SER A 347 1.14 8.04 10.57
C SER A 347 -0.25 7.39 10.57
N LEU A 348 -1.27 8.13 10.14
CA LEU A 348 -2.42 7.47 9.54
C LEU A 348 -1.97 6.74 8.29
N ILE A 349 -2.45 5.53 8.12
CA ILE A 349 -2.17 4.68 6.97
C ILE A 349 -3.49 4.26 6.31
N GLY A 350 -3.49 4.07 5.02
CA GLY A 350 -4.68 3.71 4.26
C GLY A 350 -4.33 3.46 2.81
N TYR A 351 -4.83 4.27 1.89
CA TYR A 351 -4.45 4.22 0.46
C TYR A 351 -3.08 4.85 0.19
N SER A 352 -2.50 5.47 1.18
CA SER A 352 -1.12 5.91 1.18
C SER A 352 -0.40 5.37 2.41
N GLN A 353 0.90 5.09 2.26
CA GLN A 353 1.76 4.73 3.42
C GLN A 353 1.74 5.80 4.52
N ARG A 354 1.47 7.06 4.17
CA ARG A 354 1.35 8.19 5.08
C ARG A 354 0.21 9.09 4.64
N GLU A 355 -1.01 8.74 5.00
CA GLU A 355 -2.17 9.61 4.79
C GLU A 355 -2.00 10.94 5.53
N SER A 356 -1.51 10.88 6.76
CA SER A 356 -1.14 12.03 7.57
C SER A 356 -0.03 11.62 8.53
N LEU A 357 1.02 12.44 8.65
CA LEU A 357 1.99 12.28 9.73
C LEU A 357 1.32 12.64 11.05
N LEU A 358 1.59 11.82 12.06
CA LEU A 358 1.18 12.12 13.43
C LEU A 358 2.25 12.99 14.09
N THR A 359 1.88 14.18 14.50
CA THR A 359 2.76 15.14 15.15
C THR A 359 2.25 15.49 16.56
N PRO A 360 3.12 15.99 17.44
CA PRO A 360 2.71 16.41 18.80
C PRO A 360 1.60 17.46 18.81
N ASP A 361 1.54 18.29 17.78
CA ASP A 361 0.59 19.41 17.67
C ASP A 361 -0.61 19.07 16.76
N SER A 362 -0.78 17.77 16.42
CA SER A 362 -1.90 17.32 15.58
C SER A 362 -3.23 17.51 16.30
N ASP A 363 -4.14 18.20 15.66
CA ASP A 363 -5.54 18.38 16.10
C ASP A 363 -6.44 17.20 15.71
N LEU A 364 -5.88 16.18 15.05
CA LEU A 364 -6.62 15.00 14.62
C LEU A 364 -7.21 14.26 15.82
N ILE A 365 -8.52 14.09 15.78
CA ILE A 365 -9.26 13.22 16.71
C ILE A 365 -9.41 11.83 16.10
N ILE A 366 -8.94 10.82 16.81
CA ILE A 366 -9.04 9.43 16.38
C ILE A 366 -10.51 9.01 16.27
N GLN A 367 -10.91 8.44 15.17
CA GLN A 367 -12.24 7.94 14.92
C GLN A 367 -12.25 6.43 14.69
N PRO A 368 -13.40 5.77 14.91
CA PRO A 368 -13.55 4.37 14.49
C PRO A 368 -13.25 4.22 13.00
N ASP A 369 -12.74 3.06 12.63
CA ASP A 369 -12.39 2.67 11.26
C ASP A 369 -11.18 3.41 10.67
N MET A 370 -10.39 4.12 11.49
CA MET A 370 -9.07 4.62 11.07
C MET A 370 -8.01 3.53 11.23
N ALA A 371 -7.04 3.53 10.33
CA ALA A 371 -5.82 2.72 10.49
C ALA A 371 -4.64 3.62 10.85
N ILE A 372 -3.88 3.19 11.84
CA ILE A 372 -2.72 3.91 12.39
C ILE A 372 -1.52 2.96 12.36
N CYS A 373 -0.40 3.46 11.89
CA CYS A 373 0.90 2.80 12.02
C CYS A 373 1.77 3.64 12.96
N TRP A 374 1.99 3.15 14.18
CA TRP A 374 3.00 3.70 15.08
C TRP A 374 4.35 3.06 14.78
N SER A 375 5.42 3.83 14.79
CA SER A 375 6.77 3.37 14.47
C SER A 375 7.86 4.05 15.31
N PRO A 376 7.71 4.08 16.65
CA PRO A 376 8.72 4.69 17.52
C PRO A 376 10.07 3.99 17.41
N SER A 377 11.13 4.77 17.57
CA SER A 377 12.51 4.29 17.55
C SER A 377 13.29 4.83 18.73
N VAL A 378 14.27 4.05 19.19
CA VAL A 378 15.24 4.42 20.23
C VAL A 378 16.61 3.91 19.80
N GLY A 379 17.58 4.79 19.70
CA GLY A 379 18.88 4.41 19.14
C GLY A 379 18.70 3.76 17.76
N SER A 380 19.20 2.55 17.60
CA SER A 380 19.09 1.74 16.37
C SER A 380 17.86 0.84 16.32
N ALA A 381 17.10 0.75 17.39
CA ALA A 381 15.94 -0.13 17.48
C ALA A 381 14.63 0.58 17.10
N ARG A 382 13.68 -0.20 16.57
CA ARG A 382 12.34 0.25 16.16
C ARG A 382 11.30 -0.81 16.49
N SER A 383 10.10 -0.37 16.88
CA SER A 383 8.90 -1.19 16.92
C SER A 383 7.87 -0.57 16.00
N GLU A 384 7.30 -1.37 15.10
CA GLU A 384 6.34 -0.86 14.11
C GLU A 384 5.35 -1.95 13.73
N ASP A 385 4.07 -1.62 13.86
CA ASP A 385 2.95 -2.41 13.36
C ASP A 385 1.77 -1.51 12.98
N THR A 386 0.93 -2.00 12.09
CA THR A 386 -0.32 -1.34 11.70
C THR A 386 -1.48 -1.83 12.55
N ALA A 387 -2.26 -0.90 13.09
CA ALA A 387 -3.46 -1.17 13.85
C ALA A 387 -4.68 -0.49 13.22
N VAL A 388 -5.83 -1.17 13.22
CA VAL A 388 -7.14 -0.60 12.88
C VAL A 388 -7.85 -0.26 14.18
N ILE A 389 -8.41 0.93 14.25
CA ILE A 389 -9.19 1.39 15.40
C ILE A 389 -10.65 1.02 15.17
N ASP A 390 -11.25 0.32 16.12
CA ASP A 390 -12.67 0.02 16.10
C ASP A 390 -13.42 0.75 17.23
N SER A 391 -14.74 0.55 17.31
CA SER A 391 -15.57 1.18 18.35
C SER A 391 -15.22 0.76 19.78
N ARG A 392 -14.48 -0.34 19.97
CA ARG A 392 -14.11 -0.93 21.28
C ARG A 392 -12.65 -0.72 21.63
N GLY A 393 -11.80 -0.39 20.65
CA GLY A 393 -10.38 -0.19 20.86
C GLY A 393 -9.56 -0.29 19.58
N TYR A 394 -8.66 -1.24 19.50
CA TYR A 394 -7.75 -1.43 18.38
C TYR A 394 -7.56 -2.92 18.05
N GLU A 395 -7.22 -3.19 16.80
CA GLU A 395 -6.80 -4.50 16.29
C GLU A 395 -5.48 -4.34 15.56
N VAL A 396 -4.41 -5.01 15.98
CA VAL A 396 -3.12 -5.01 15.28
C VAL A 396 -3.21 -5.98 14.11
N VAL A 397 -3.31 -5.46 12.88
CA VAL A 397 -3.50 -6.26 11.66
C VAL A 397 -2.22 -6.91 11.16
N THR A 398 -1.06 -6.42 11.61
CA THR A 398 0.28 -6.98 11.34
C THR A 398 0.86 -7.74 12.54
N ALA A 399 -0.01 -8.23 13.43
CA ALA A 399 0.42 -8.95 14.62
C ALA A 399 1.33 -10.14 14.28
N ALA A 400 2.39 -10.29 15.08
CA ALA A 400 3.32 -11.40 14.96
C ALA A 400 2.61 -12.75 15.06
N GLN A 401 2.96 -13.70 14.17
CA GLN A 401 2.33 -15.02 14.10
C GLN A 401 3.16 -16.07 14.84
N ASP A 402 4.32 -16.41 14.32
CA ASP A 402 5.29 -17.32 14.92
C ASP A 402 6.61 -16.54 15.13
N TRP A 403 6.65 -15.70 16.15
CA TRP A 403 7.74 -14.74 16.38
C TRP A 403 7.98 -14.58 17.88
N PRO A 404 9.23 -14.35 18.34
CA PRO A 404 9.49 -14.02 19.73
C PRO A 404 8.67 -12.82 20.18
N GLN A 405 8.08 -12.94 21.36
CA GLN A 405 7.16 -11.94 21.88
C GLN A 405 7.75 -11.26 23.12
N LEU A 406 7.45 -9.98 23.25
CA LEU A 406 7.77 -9.15 24.39
C LEU A 406 6.47 -8.66 25.04
N ASP A 407 6.23 -9.03 26.27
CA ASP A 407 5.08 -8.58 27.04
C ASP A 407 5.34 -7.19 27.64
N VAL A 408 4.50 -6.25 27.32
CA VAL A 408 4.54 -4.86 27.79
C VAL A 408 3.30 -4.55 28.61
N CYS A 409 3.49 -4.14 29.87
CA CYS A 409 2.39 -3.73 30.74
C CYS A 409 2.05 -2.24 30.54
N VAL A 410 0.84 -1.95 30.07
CA VAL A 410 0.31 -0.59 29.92
C VAL A 410 -0.95 -0.46 30.80
N LYS A 411 -0.92 0.34 31.85
CA LYS A 411 -2.05 0.55 32.76
C LYS A 411 -2.64 -0.74 33.33
N GLY A 412 -1.79 -1.74 33.62
CA GLY A 412 -2.22 -3.03 34.17
C GLY A 412 -2.70 -4.05 33.11
N TYR A 413 -2.72 -3.68 31.83
CA TYR A 413 -3.01 -4.58 30.72
C TYR A 413 -1.71 -5.05 30.07
N THR A 414 -1.59 -6.34 29.82
CA THR A 414 -0.46 -6.89 29.07
C THR A 414 -0.73 -6.77 27.57
N MET A 415 0.20 -6.15 26.88
CA MET A 415 0.23 -6.06 25.43
C MET A 415 1.45 -6.77 24.88
N THR A 416 1.25 -7.64 23.93
CA THR A 416 2.34 -8.37 23.29
C THR A 416 2.86 -7.61 22.09
N ARG A 417 4.19 -7.38 22.05
CA ARG A 417 4.87 -6.75 20.92
C ARG A 417 5.94 -7.70 20.35
N PRO A 418 6.31 -7.54 19.07
CA PRO A 418 7.38 -8.35 18.48
C PRO A 418 8.71 -8.15 19.23
N GLY A 419 9.33 -9.25 19.62
CA GLY A 419 10.69 -9.27 20.15
C GLY A 419 11.74 -9.37 19.05
N ILE A 420 13.00 -9.66 19.42
CA ILE A 420 14.11 -9.89 18.50
C ILE A 420 14.23 -11.39 18.25
N LEU A 421 14.21 -11.81 16.99
CA LEU A 421 14.46 -13.21 16.62
C LEU A 421 15.97 -13.49 16.75
N VAL A 422 16.35 -14.41 17.60
CA VAL A 422 17.72 -14.89 17.76
C VAL A 422 17.91 -16.19 16.97
N ARG A 423 18.95 -16.22 16.15
CA ARG A 423 19.33 -17.36 15.28
C ARG A 423 20.77 -17.78 15.50
#